data_425ff56e5ca0efa790760978081a60d1
#
_entry.id   425ff56e5ca0efa790760978081a60d1
#
_cell.length_a   1.000
_cell.length_b   1.000
_cell.length_c   1.000
_cell.angle_alpha   90.00
_cell.angle_beta   90.00
_cell.angle_gamma   90.00
#
_symmetry.space_group_name_H-M   'P 1'
#
loop_
_entity.id
_entity.type
_entity.pdbx_description
1 polymer ?
#
loop_
_entity_poly.entity_id
_entity_poly.type
_entity_poly.pdbx_seq_one_letter_code
_entity_poly.pdbx_strand_id
1 'polypeptide(L)'
;MTTDQLQAYLREVHPRINEDELLQEMERHATEHHVPIIDLESARFLQQLIALKGATRILELGTAIGYSAITMALASADGTVTTFERDETRIRDARTFLQKSATKERIELIEGDAFERIEQLQGSYDFLFVDASKGHNIRFVETFSPYLKRGGLMVVDNVLFKGWTYEPSEAPKRLQPLAKKMASFNKWLLLHPQFQTTIHPIGDGMAVAIKQ
;
A
#
# COMPACT_ATOMS: atom_id res chain seq x y z
N MET A 1 27.80 2.81 8.73
CA MET A 1 26.94 2.77 7.52
C MET A 1 25.71 3.59 7.84
N THR A 2 25.41 4.61 7.07
CA THR A 2 24.18 5.42 7.22
C THR A 2 23.00 4.68 6.62
N THR A 3 21.76 5.07 6.99
CA THR A 3 20.54 4.51 6.41
C THR A 3 20.52 4.66 4.90
N ASP A 4 20.96 5.81 4.38
CA ASP A 4 21.04 6.07 2.93
C ASP A 4 22.04 5.15 2.21
N GLN A 5 23.19 4.86 2.84
CA GLN A 5 24.16 3.91 2.28
C GLN A 5 23.63 2.47 2.25
N LEU A 6 22.86 2.07 3.27
CA LEU A 6 22.22 0.76 3.29
C LEU A 6 21.13 0.67 2.20
N GLN A 7 20.31 1.68 2.06
CA GLN A 7 19.29 1.72 1.01
C GLN A 7 19.91 1.70 -0.40
N ALA A 8 20.98 2.46 -0.62
CA ALA A 8 21.70 2.44 -1.89
C ALA A 8 22.26 1.04 -2.21
N TYR A 9 22.88 0.39 -1.22
CA TYR A 9 23.36 -0.98 -1.36
C TYR A 9 22.23 -1.97 -1.65
N LEU A 10 21.10 -1.89 -0.94
CA LEU A 10 19.96 -2.77 -1.17
C LEU A 10 19.38 -2.61 -2.58
N ARG A 11 19.34 -1.38 -3.10
CA ARG A 11 18.92 -1.12 -4.50
C ARG A 11 19.89 -1.70 -5.54
N GLU A 12 21.18 -1.69 -5.23
CA GLU A 12 22.21 -2.25 -6.11
C GLU A 12 22.16 -3.79 -6.16
N VAL A 13 22.03 -4.43 -5.00
CA VAL A 13 22.08 -5.90 -4.89
C VAL A 13 20.77 -6.58 -5.22
N HIS A 14 19.66 -5.86 -5.09
CA HIS A 14 18.37 -6.39 -5.50
C HIS A 14 18.30 -6.38 -7.04
N PRO A 15 18.23 -7.54 -7.72
CA PRO A 15 18.01 -7.56 -9.15
C PRO A 15 16.72 -6.81 -9.46
N ARG A 16 16.69 -6.03 -10.52
CA ARG A 16 15.47 -5.35 -10.96
C ARG A 16 14.40 -6.41 -11.15
N ILE A 17 13.37 -6.43 -10.30
CA ILE A 17 12.24 -7.37 -10.42
C ILE A 17 11.42 -7.05 -11.66
N ASN A 18 11.45 -5.79 -12.11
CA ASN A 18 10.66 -5.35 -13.22
C ASN A 18 11.42 -5.56 -14.53
N GLU A 19 11.45 -6.80 -14.99
CA GLU A 19 11.55 -7.09 -16.42
C GLU A 19 10.22 -6.75 -17.13
N ASP A 20 9.16 -6.44 -16.39
CA ASP A 20 7.88 -5.99 -16.93
C ASP A 20 8.02 -4.53 -17.41
N GLU A 21 8.01 -4.37 -18.75
CA GLU A 21 8.15 -3.08 -19.40
C GLU A 21 7.06 -2.07 -18.99
N LEU A 22 5.85 -2.56 -18.67
CA LEU A 22 4.75 -1.73 -18.21
C LEU A 22 5.04 -1.11 -16.85
N LEU A 23 5.56 -1.87 -15.89
CA LEU A 23 5.90 -1.33 -14.57
C LEU A 23 7.03 -0.30 -14.67
N GLN A 24 8.01 -0.51 -15.56
CA GLN A 24 9.04 0.50 -15.84
C GLN A 24 8.46 1.76 -16.49
N GLU A 25 7.49 1.64 -17.41
CA GLU A 25 6.77 2.78 -18.00
C GLU A 25 6.06 3.57 -16.90
N MET A 26 5.38 2.87 -15.97
CA MET A 26 4.66 3.49 -14.85
C MET A 26 5.60 4.22 -13.89
N GLU A 27 6.77 3.67 -13.59
CA GLU A 27 7.80 4.31 -12.74
C GLU A 27 8.33 5.61 -13.39
N ARG A 28 8.57 5.60 -14.70
CA ARG A 28 8.95 6.81 -15.45
C ARG A 28 7.84 7.85 -15.42
N HIS A 29 6.60 7.44 -15.73
CA HIS A 29 5.43 8.32 -15.69
C HIS A 29 5.24 8.94 -14.29
N ALA A 30 5.34 8.13 -13.23
CA ALA A 30 5.23 8.60 -11.86
C ALA A 30 6.29 9.65 -11.51
N THR A 31 7.54 9.44 -11.97
CA THR A 31 8.64 10.39 -11.78
C THR A 31 8.40 11.70 -12.53
N GLU A 32 8.01 11.63 -13.81
CA GLU A 32 7.78 12.79 -14.68
C GLU A 32 6.60 13.64 -14.22
N HIS A 33 5.53 13.01 -13.72
CA HIS A 33 4.29 13.68 -13.31
C HIS A 33 4.17 13.85 -11.79
N HIS A 34 5.21 13.51 -11.02
CA HIS A 34 5.23 13.58 -9.55
C HIS A 34 4.08 12.83 -8.88
N VAL A 35 3.68 11.68 -9.46
CA VAL A 35 2.68 10.80 -8.84
C VAL A 35 3.32 9.96 -7.75
N PRO A 36 2.82 9.98 -6.51
CA PRO A 36 3.33 9.10 -5.49
C PRO A 36 2.91 7.65 -5.79
N ILE A 37 3.88 6.78 -5.95
CA ILE A 37 3.72 5.33 -6.00
C ILE A 37 4.62 4.70 -4.93
N ILE A 38 4.33 3.48 -4.52
CA ILE A 38 5.21 2.74 -3.61
C ILE A 38 6.59 2.55 -4.24
N ASP A 39 7.64 2.60 -3.43
CA ASP A 39 9.00 2.34 -3.90
C ASP A 39 9.22 0.84 -4.22
N LEU A 40 10.31 0.55 -4.93
CA LEU A 40 10.62 -0.81 -5.38
C LEU A 40 10.79 -1.80 -4.23
N GLU A 41 11.38 -1.38 -3.10
CA GLU A 41 11.60 -2.25 -1.94
C GLU A 41 10.28 -2.60 -1.27
N SER A 42 9.39 -1.61 -1.13
CA SER A 42 8.02 -1.77 -0.64
C SER A 42 7.19 -2.69 -1.54
N ALA A 43 7.29 -2.49 -2.87
CA ALA A 43 6.60 -3.33 -3.85
C ALA A 43 7.02 -4.80 -3.76
N ARG A 44 8.32 -5.06 -3.60
CA ARG A 44 8.86 -6.41 -3.43
C ARG A 44 8.42 -7.06 -2.14
N PHE A 45 8.47 -6.32 -1.06
CA PHE A 45 8.02 -6.82 0.23
C PHE A 45 6.55 -7.18 0.18
N LEU A 46 5.74 -6.36 -0.47
CA LEU A 46 4.32 -6.61 -0.69
C LEU A 46 4.10 -7.89 -1.50
N GLN A 47 4.85 -8.08 -2.60
CA GLN A 47 4.81 -9.32 -3.40
C GLN A 47 5.15 -10.56 -2.58
N GLN A 48 6.21 -10.50 -1.76
CA GLN A 48 6.59 -11.60 -0.88
C GLN A 48 5.49 -11.94 0.13
N LEU A 49 4.89 -10.93 0.76
CA LEU A 49 3.81 -11.13 1.73
C LEU A 49 2.58 -11.78 1.08
N ILE A 50 2.22 -11.37 -0.13
CA ILE A 50 1.11 -11.96 -0.91
C ILE A 50 1.40 -13.43 -1.24
N ALA A 51 2.61 -13.72 -1.73
CA ALA A 51 3.01 -15.09 -2.06
C ALA A 51 3.07 -15.98 -0.81
N LEU A 52 3.67 -15.52 0.28
CA LEU A 52 3.75 -16.25 1.56
C LEU A 52 2.36 -16.50 2.16
N LYS A 53 1.47 -15.52 2.07
CA LYS A 53 0.09 -15.64 2.53
C LYS A 53 -0.74 -16.56 1.64
N GLY A 54 -0.36 -16.70 0.36
CA GLY A 54 -1.20 -17.35 -0.63
C GLY A 54 -2.51 -16.56 -0.84
N ALA A 55 -2.41 -15.23 -0.86
CA ALA A 55 -3.57 -14.37 -0.97
C ALA A 55 -4.19 -14.45 -2.37
N THR A 56 -5.50 -14.64 -2.44
CA THR A 56 -6.26 -14.72 -3.68
C THR A 56 -7.31 -13.61 -3.83
N ARG A 57 -7.67 -12.96 -2.72
CA ARG A 57 -8.59 -11.82 -2.73
C ARG A 57 -7.96 -10.66 -2.00
N ILE A 58 -7.56 -9.65 -2.75
CA ILE A 58 -6.79 -8.50 -2.28
C ILE A 58 -7.68 -7.26 -2.35
N LEU A 59 -7.72 -6.51 -1.26
CA LEU A 59 -8.36 -5.20 -1.20
C LEU A 59 -7.27 -4.14 -1.06
N GLU A 60 -7.34 -3.10 -1.87
CA GLU A 60 -6.45 -1.95 -1.83
C GLU A 60 -7.22 -0.65 -1.62
N LEU A 61 -6.69 0.20 -0.76
CA LEU A 61 -7.20 1.56 -0.52
C LEU A 61 -6.16 2.57 -0.98
N GLY A 62 -6.40 3.18 -2.15
CA GLY A 62 -5.47 4.08 -2.84
C GLY A 62 -4.80 3.42 -4.04
N THR A 63 -5.41 3.54 -5.22
CA THR A 63 -4.90 2.96 -6.48
C THR A 63 -3.78 3.80 -7.08
N ALA A 64 -3.81 5.12 -6.89
CA ALA A 64 -3.01 6.08 -7.66
C ALA A 64 -3.10 5.78 -9.17
N ILE A 65 -2.00 5.41 -9.82
CA ILE A 65 -1.99 5.04 -11.25
C ILE A 65 -2.10 3.53 -11.49
N GLY A 66 -2.32 2.71 -10.44
CA GLY A 66 -2.49 1.26 -10.54
C GLY A 66 -1.22 0.43 -10.38
N TYR A 67 -0.08 1.04 -10.01
CA TYR A 67 1.22 0.38 -9.90
C TYR A 67 1.20 -0.75 -8.86
N SER A 68 0.77 -0.46 -7.64
CA SER A 68 0.63 -1.45 -6.56
C SER A 68 -0.41 -2.52 -6.88
N ALA A 69 -1.56 -2.14 -7.48
CA ALA A 69 -2.60 -3.08 -7.88
C ALA A 69 -2.07 -4.12 -8.89
N ILE A 70 -1.36 -3.67 -9.94
CA ILE A 70 -0.73 -4.56 -10.92
C ILE A 70 0.34 -5.42 -10.25
N THR A 71 1.20 -4.83 -9.43
CA THR A 71 2.27 -5.52 -8.68
C THR A 71 1.70 -6.64 -7.80
N MET A 72 0.59 -6.37 -7.10
CA MET A 72 -0.09 -7.35 -6.25
C MET A 72 -0.76 -8.45 -7.07
N ALA A 73 -1.39 -8.11 -8.20
CA ALA A 73 -2.00 -9.09 -9.09
C ALA A 73 -0.97 -10.01 -9.74
N LEU A 74 0.22 -9.52 -10.05
CA LEU A 74 1.33 -10.34 -10.57
C LEU A 74 1.90 -11.29 -9.52
N ALA A 75 1.86 -10.93 -8.24
CA ALA A 75 2.35 -11.76 -7.13
C ALA A 75 1.44 -12.96 -6.78
N SER A 76 0.22 -12.98 -7.29
CA SER A 76 -0.75 -14.05 -7.09
C SER A 76 -1.21 -14.59 -8.44
N ALA A 77 -1.01 -15.88 -8.71
CA ALA A 77 -1.34 -16.49 -10.01
C ALA A 77 -2.84 -16.34 -10.37
N ASP A 78 -3.72 -16.58 -9.39
CA ASP A 78 -5.18 -16.57 -9.57
C ASP A 78 -5.86 -15.46 -8.75
N GLY A 79 -5.06 -14.58 -8.14
CA GLY A 79 -5.59 -13.55 -7.25
C GLY A 79 -6.27 -12.40 -7.99
N THR A 80 -7.30 -11.87 -7.36
CA THR A 80 -8.02 -10.66 -7.79
C THR A 80 -7.74 -9.50 -6.84
N VAL A 81 -7.68 -8.30 -7.39
CA VAL A 81 -7.48 -7.06 -6.64
C VAL A 81 -8.70 -6.16 -6.84
N THR A 82 -9.34 -5.76 -5.75
CA THR A 82 -10.32 -4.68 -5.75
C THR A 82 -9.64 -3.44 -5.17
N THR A 83 -9.63 -2.34 -5.90
CA THR A 83 -8.90 -1.12 -5.53
C THR A 83 -9.73 0.13 -5.68
N PHE A 84 -9.53 1.14 -4.81
CA PHE A 84 -10.27 2.39 -4.78
C PHE A 84 -9.40 3.59 -5.11
N GLU A 85 -9.88 4.47 -5.99
CA GLU A 85 -9.28 5.79 -6.24
C GLU A 85 -10.38 6.84 -6.43
N ARG A 86 -10.16 8.03 -5.86
CA ARG A 86 -11.12 9.14 -5.94
C ARG A 86 -10.65 10.32 -6.77
N ASP A 87 -9.35 10.43 -7.03
CA ASP A 87 -8.80 11.50 -7.85
C ASP A 87 -9.03 11.19 -9.33
N GLU A 88 -9.80 12.03 -10.01
CA GLU A 88 -10.20 11.83 -11.42
C GLU A 88 -9.00 11.75 -12.37
N THR A 89 -7.90 12.45 -12.08
CA THR A 89 -6.69 12.41 -12.91
C THR A 89 -6.00 11.06 -12.75
N ARG A 90 -5.85 10.60 -11.51
CA ARG A 90 -5.26 9.28 -11.21
C ARG A 90 -6.11 8.14 -11.75
N ILE A 91 -7.44 8.25 -11.67
CA ILE A 91 -8.38 7.29 -12.26
C ILE A 91 -8.14 7.15 -13.77
N ARG A 92 -7.98 8.26 -14.50
CA ARG A 92 -7.68 8.22 -15.95
C ARG A 92 -6.38 7.52 -16.26
N ASP A 93 -5.33 7.85 -15.51
CA ASP A 93 -4.01 7.23 -15.66
C ASP A 93 -4.06 5.74 -15.29
N ALA A 94 -4.71 5.39 -14.17
CA ALA A 94 -4.92 4.01 -13.75
C ALA A 94 -5.63 3.19 -14.82
N ARG A 95 -6.73 3.68 -15.37
CA ARG A 95 -7.45 2.99 -16.47
C ARG A 95 -6.52 2.72 -17.66
N THR A 96 -5.68 3.70 -18.03
CA THR A 96 -4.75 3.55 -19.14
C THR A 96 -3.73 2.45 -18.88
N PHE A 97 -3.13 2.42 -17.71
CA PHE A 97 -2.14 1.39 -17.35
C PHE A 97 -2.77 0.02 -17.11
N LEU A 98 -3.90 -0.05 -16.42
CA LEU A 98 -4.63 -1.29 -16.19
C LEU A 98 -5.01 -1.97 -17.51
N GLN A 99 -5.46 -1.22 -18.53
CA GLN A 99 -5.78 -1.79 -19.85
C GLN A 99 -4.58 -2.40 -20.57
N LYS A 100 -3.36 -1.90 -20.33
CA LYS A 100 -2.12 -2.47 -20.87
C LYS A 100 -1.64 -3.70 -20.12
N SER A 101 -2.10 -3.91 -18.89
CA SER A 101 -1.62 -4.98 -18.03
C SER A 101 -2.14 -6.36 -18.46
N ALA A 102 -1.27 -7.36 -18.37
CA ALA A 102 -1.66 -8.77 -18.51
C ALA A 102 -2.62 -9.23 -17.40
N THR A 103 -2.71 -8.48 -16.29
CA THR A 103 -3.58 -8.79 -15.15
C THR A 103 -4.89 -8.03 -15.14
N LYS A 104 -5.22 -7.28 -16.20
CA LYS A 104 -6.38 -6.37 -16.27
C LYS A 104 -7.71 -7.01 -15.88
N GLU A 105 -7.95 -8.25 -16.28
CA GLU A 105 -9.19 -8.99 -15.98
C GLU A 105 -9.31 -9.40 -14.50
N ARG A 106 -8.23 -9.23 -13.73
CA ARG A 106 -8.14 -9.58 -12.31
C ARG A 106 -8.11 -8.36 -11.39
N ILE A 107 -8.19 -7.15 -11.96
CA ILE A 107 -8.16 -5.90 -11.19
C ILE A 107 -9.44 -5.12 -11.43
N GLU A 108 -10.20 -4.91 -10.36
CA GLU A 108 -11.42 -4.10 -10.32
C GLU A 108 -11.09 -2.74 -9.71
N LEU A 109 -11.15 -1.67 -10.52
CA LEU A 109 -11.02 -0.30 -10.06
C LEU A 109 -12.40 0.27 -9.72
N ILE A 110 -12.61 0.55 -8.43
CA ILE A 110 -13.80 1.26 -7.93
C ILE A 110 -13.48 2.76 -7.83
N GLU A 111 -14.19 3.56 -8.62
CA GLU A 111 -13.98 4.99 -8.71
C GLU A 111 -14.80 5.74 -7.67
N GLY A 112 -14.13 6.58 -6.89
CA GLY A 112 -14.72 7.41 -5.84
C GLY A 112 -14.09 7.20 -4.47
N ASP A 113 -14.65 7.89 -3.49
CA ASP A 113 -14.18 7.75 -2.11
C ASP A 113 -14.52 6.37 -1.55
N ALA A 114 -13.52 5.67 -1.01
CA ALA A 114 -13.68 4.30 -0.51
C ALA A 114 -14.76 4.19 0.58
N PHE A 115 -14.94 5.22 1.41
CA PHE A 115 -15.97 5.23 2.44
C PHE A 115 -17.38 5.38 1.86
N GLU A 116 -17.52 6.07 0.72
CA GLU A 116 -18.80 6.28 0.04
C GLU A 116 -19.18 5.11 -0.87
N ARG A 117 -18.18 4.32 -1.28
CA ARG A 117 -18.35 3.19 -2.21
C ARG A 117 -18.20 1.82 -1.53
N ILE A 118 -18.18 1.77 -0.22
CA ILE A 118 -17.96 0.55 0.55
C ILE A 118 -19.01 -0.54 0.26
N GLU A 119 -20.22 -0.15 -0.11
CA GLU A 119 -21.31 -1.06 -0.48
C GLU A 119 -21.02 -1.88 -1.76
N GLN A 120 -20.03 -1.46 -2.55
CA GLN A 120 -19.59 -2.20 -3.74
C GLN A 120 -18.68 -3.37 -3.40
N LEU A 121 -18.16 -3.43 -2.17
CA LEU A 121 -17.33 -4.55 -1.74
C LEU A 121 -18.16 -5.83 -1.59
N GLN A 122 -17.65 -6.90 -2.18
CA GLN A 122 -18.31 -8.20 -2.13
C GLN A 122 -17.48 -9.24 -1.38
N GLY A 123 -18.10 -9.85 -0.37
CA GLY A 123 -17.48 -10.94 0.38
C GLY A 123 -16.33 -10.48 1.29
N SER A 124 -15.31 -11.33 1.43
CA SER A 124 -14.17 -11.10 2.33
C SER A 124 -12.85 -11.28 1.59
N TYR A 125 -11.80 -10.62 2.11
CA TYR A 125 -10.48 -10.53 1.52
C TYR A 125 -9.45 -11.29 2.37
N ASP A 126 -8.39 -11.79 1.72
CA ASP A 126 -7.25 -12.44 2.38
C ASP A 126 -6.16 -11.45 2.75
N PHE A 127 -6.13 -10.35 2.01
CA PHE A 127 -5.12 -9.30 2.08
C PHE A 127 -5.79 -7.93 1.98
N LEU A 128 -5.35 -6.99 2.82
CA LEU A 128 -5.77 -5.58 2.80
C LEU A 128 -4.53 -4.70 2.73
N PHE A 129 -4.39 -3.91 1.68
CA PHE A 129 -3.34 -2.91 1.55
C PHE A 129 -3.93 -1.51 1.74
N VAL A 130 -3.36 -0.73 2.65
CA VAL A 130 -3.80 0.63 2.98
C VAL A 130 -2.69 1.60 2.62
N ASP A 131 -2.81 2.24 1.48
CA ASP A 131 -1.95 3.34 0.99
C ASP A 131 -2.78 4.59 0.70
N ALA A 132 -3.72 4.88 1.55
CA ALA A 132 -4.60 6.03 1.44
C ALA A 132 -4.07 7.23 2.25
N SER A 133 -4.86 8.30 2.33
CA SER A 133 -4.43 9.56 2.93
C SER A 133 -3.98 9.40 4.39
N LYS A 134 -2.74 9.80 4.67
CA LYS A 134 -1.96 9.66 5.93
C LYS A 134 -2.60 10.21 7.21
N GLY A 135 -3.76 10.76 7.21
CA GLY A 135 -4.39 11.33 8.41
C GLY A 135 -5.61 10.59 8.91
N HIS A 136 -6.00 9.49 8.22
CA HIS A 136 -7.25 8.78 8.46
C HIS A 136 -7.05 7.27 8.68
N ASN A 137 -5.83 6.83 8.97
CA ASN A 137 -5.47 5.40 9.02
C ASN A 137 -6.32 4.62 10.02
N ILE A 138 -6.61 5.16 11.22
CA ILE A 138 -7.52 4.50 12.18
C ILE A 138 -8.87 4.25 11.53
N ARG A 139 -9.48 5.27 10.93
CA ARG A 139 -10.78 5.14 10.28
C ARG A 139 -10.75 4.12 9.13
N PHE A 140 -9.68 4.08 8.33
CA PHE A 140 -9.52 3.07 7.29
C PHE A 140 -9.46 1.67 7.89
N VAL A 141 -8.64 1.45 8.92
CA VAL A 141 -8.53 0.14 9.56
C VAL A 141 -9.86 -0.28 10.18
N GLU A 142 -10.52 0.58 10.97
CA GLU A 142 -11.81 0.27 11.61
C GLU A 142 -12.90 -0.04 10.58
N THR A 143 -12.93 0.70 9.46
CA THR A 143 -13.97 0.55 8.44
C THR A 143 -13.77 -0.68 7.56
N PHE A 144 -12.52 -0.96 7.15
CA PHE A 144 -12.24 -1.98 6.13
C PHE A 144 -11.73 -3.31 6.70
N SER A 145 -11.21 -3.32 7.93
CA SER A 145 -10.78 -4.58 8.55
C SER A 145 -11.91 -5.60 8.78
N PRO A 146 -13.19 -5.25 8.94
CA PRO A 146 -14.27 -6.23 8.93
C PRO A 146 -14.33 -7.09 7.67
N TYR A 147 -13.92 -6.56 6.52
CA TYR A 147 -13.84 -7.30 5.26
C TYR A 147 -12.63 -8.21 5.15
N LEU A 148 -11.63 -8.07 6.04
CA LEU A 148 -10.48 -8.96 6.10
C LEU A 148 -10.86 -10.22 6.87
N LYS A 149 -10.55 -11.40 6.31
CA LYS A 149 -10.76 -12.69 6.97
C LYS A 149 -9.91 -12.81 8.24
N ARG A 150 -10.35 -13.61 9.18
CA ARG A 150 -9.50 -14.07 10.29
C ARG A 150 -8.27 -14.80 9.72
N GLY A 151 -7.07 -14.50 10.25
CA GLY A 151 -5.80 -14.93 9.68
C GLY A 151 -5.41 -14.20 8.39
N GLY A 152 -6.22 -13.24 7.93
CA GLY A 152 -5.90 -12.35 6.82
C GLY A 152 -4.80 -11.35 7.19
N LEU A 153 -4.08 -10.87 6.19
CA LEU A 153 -2.95 -9.97 6.35
C LEU A 153 -3.34 -8.55 5.95
N MET A 154 -3.09 -7.59 6.83
CA MET A 154 -3.20 -6.16 6.50
C MET A 154 -1.81 -5.55 6.47
N VAL A 155 -1.55 -4.75 5.43
CA VAL A 155 -0.33 -3.93 5.30
C VAL A 155 -0.75 -2.47 5.21
N VAL A 156 -0.14 -1.62 6.04
CA VAL A 156 -0.35 -0.17 6.02
C VAL A 156 0.97 0.49 5.67
N ASP A 157 0.99 1.26 4.60
CA ASP A 157 2.20 1.95 4.13
C ASP A 157 2.40 3.32 4.80
N ASN A 158 3.63 3.82 4.72
CA ASN A 158 4.10 5.13 5.17
C ASN A 158 3.96 5.37 6.69
N VAL A 159 4.01 4.32 7.49
CA VAL A 159 3.78 4.43 8.93
C VAL A 159 4.93 5.09 9.69
N LEU A 160 6.13 5.20 9.12
CA LEU A 160 7.26 5.90 9.74
C LEU A 160 7.34 7.38 9.35
N PHE A 161 6.70 7.77 8.25
CA PHE A 161 6.56 9.16 7.83
C PHE A 161 7.89 9.93 7.86
N LYS A 162 8.86 9.46 7.08
CA LYS A 162 10.24 10.01 7.01
C LYS A 162 10.98 10.00 8.36
N GLY A 163 10.64 9.06 9.24
CA GLY A 163 11.19 8.99 10.59
C GLY A 163 10.54 9.94 11.60
N TRP A 164 9.70 10.89 11.17
CA TRP A 164 9.10 11.88 12.07
C TRP A 164 8.10 11.29 13.09
N THR A 165 7.70 10.03 12.94
CA THR A 165 6.88 9.36 13.97
C THR A 165 7.66 9.06 15.24
N TYR A 166 9.00 8.95 15.16
CA TYR A 166 9.87 8.81 16.31
C TYR A 166 9.95 10.12 17.11
N GLU A 167 10.23 11.24 16.43
CA GLU A 167 10.32 12.57 17.05
C GLU A 167 9.52 13.59 16.22
N PRO A 168 8.20 13.72 16.46
CA PRO A 168 7.34 14.59 15.67
C PRO A 168 7.72 16.08 15.68
N SER A 169 8.47 16.52 16.70
CA SER A 169 8.94 17.91 16.79
C SER A 169 10.00 18.26 15.73
N GLU A 170 10.71 17.27 15.19
CA GLU A 170 11.69 17.46 14.12
C GLU A 170 11.05 17.63 12.74
N ALA A 171 9.77 17.27 12.60
CA ALA A 171 9.05 17.51 11.36
C ALA A 171 8.89 19.02 11.09
N PRO A 172 8.83 19.45 9.82
CA PRO A 172 8.42 20.82 9.47
C PRO A 172 7.13 21.20 10.19
N LYS A 173 7.04 22.42 10.73
CA LYS A 173 5.92 22.87 11.60
C LYS A 173 4.54 22.48 11.04
N ARG A 174 4.34 22.62 9.72
CA ARG A 174 3.09 22.27 9.03
C ARG A 174 2.77 20.76 9.06
N LEU A 175 3.77 19.90 9.22
CA LEU A 175 3.64 18.44 9.21
C LEU A 175 3.64 17.83 10.61
N GLN A 176 4.00 18.56 11.66
CA GLN A 176 4.02 18.05 13.04
C GLN A 176 2.68 17.48 13.51
N PRO A 177 1.51 18.09 13.20
CA PRO A 177 0.23 17.47 13.57
C PRO A 177 0.02 16.11 12.92
N LEU A 178 0.43 15.97 11.65
CA LEU A 178 0.33 14.70 10.93
C LEU A 178 1.30 13.65 11.49
N ALA A 179 2.56 14.03 11.77
CA ALA A 179 3.55 13.15 12.40
C ALA A 179 3.05 12.62 13.76
N LYS A 180 2.44 13.48 14.59
CA LYS A 180 1.81 13.07 15.85
C LYS A 180 0.66 12.09 15.66
N LYS A 181 -0.21 12.32 14.64
CA LYS A 181 -1.30 11.40 14.31
C LYS A 181 -0.76 10.04 13.88
N MET A 182 0.28 10.01 13.03
CA MET A 182 0.91 8.76 12.61
C MET A 182 1.56 8.02 13.77
N ALA A 183 2.28 8.71 14.66
CA ALA A 183 2.84 8.11 15.87
C ALA A 183 1.75 7.52 16.78
N SER A 184 0.63 8.20 16.92
CA SER A 184 -0.53 7.72 17.69
C SER A 184 -1.18 6.50 17.02
N PHE A 185 -1.32 6.53 15.69
CA PHE A 185 -1.81 5.38 14.91
C PHE A 185 -0.94 4.15 15.09
N ASN A 186 0.38 4.29 15.01
CA ASN A 186 1.31 3.17 15.20
C ASN A 186 1.13 2.51 16.58
N LYS A 187 1.03 3.32 17.64
CA LYS A 187 0.78 2.80 19.00
C LYS A 187 -0.58 2.10 19.09
N TRP A 188 -1.61 2.72 18.52
CA TRP A 188 -2.97 2.16 18.52
C TRP A 188 -3.00 0.82 17.78
N LEU A 189 -2.37 0.71 16.60
CA LEU A 189 -2.38 -0.52 15.83
C LEU A 189 -1.57 -1.64 16.49
N LEU A 190 -0.41 -1.32 17.08
CA LEU A 190 0.42 -2.28 17.82
C LEU A 190 -0.28 -2.86 19.05
N LEU A 191 -1.18 -2.09 19.68
CA LEU A 191 -1.93 -2.50 20.88
C LEU A 191 -3.34 -3.01 20.54
N HIS A 192 -3.71 -3.03 19.26
CA HIS A 192 -5.07 -3.39 18.87
C HIS A 192 -5.35 -4.88 19.10
N PRO A 193 -6.40 -5.25 19.87
CA PRO A 193 -6.61 -6.64 20.31
C PRO A 193 -6.93 -7.62 19.17
N GLN A 194 -7.41 -7.12 18.03
CA GLN A 194 -7.75 -7.95 16.89
C GLN A 194 -6.58 -8.18 15.92
N PHE A 195 -5.41 -7.58 16.19
CA PHE A 195 -4.28 -7.67 15.27
C PHE A 195 -3.00 -8.04 16.00
N GLN A 196 -2.24 -8.95 15.40
CA GLN A 196 -0.84 -9.14 15.73
C GLN A 196 0.00 -8.34 14.75
N THR A 197 0.58 -7.23 15.22
CA THR A 197 1.20 -6.22 14.34
C THR A 197 2.71 -6.11 14.58
N THR A 198 3.46 -5.90 13.50
CA THR A 198 4.87 -5.49 13.50
C THR A 198 5.07 -4.32 12.55
N ILE A 199 6.07 -3.46 12.82
CA ILE A 199 6.46 -2.35 11.93
C ILE A 199 7.83 -2.65 11.37
N HIS A 200 7.96 -2.52 10.06
CA HIS A 200 9.18 -2.77 9.29
C HIS A 200 9.69 -1.48 8.66
N PRO A 201 11.00 -1.17 8.77
CA PRO A 201 11.59 0.03 8.16
C PRO A 201 11.91 -0.19 6.68
N ILE A 202 10.89 -0.53 5.89
CA ILE A 202 10.95 -0.71 4.45
C ILE A 202 10.26 0.50 3.82
N GLY A 203 10.88 1.16 2.85
CA GLY A 203 10.38 2.40 2.30
C GLY A 203 10.18 3.49 3.37
N ASP A 204 9.01 4.10 3.37
CA ASP A 204 8.57 5.06 4.42
C ASP A 204 7.92 4.34 5.64
N GLY A 205 8.23 3.05 5.81
CA GLY A 205 7.77 2.18 6.88
C GLY A 205 6.46 1.47 6.58
N MET A 206 6.46 0.14 6.73
CA MET A 206 5.28 -0.71 6.58
C MET A 206 4.87 -1.36 7.90
N ALA A 207 3.62 -1.18 8.31
CA ALA A 207 3.02 -1.99 9.36
C ALA A 207 2.38 -3.25 8.75
N VAL A 208 2.74 -4.41 9.28
CA VAL A 208 2.18 -5.71 8.88
C VAL A 208 1.39 -6.27 10.04
N ALA A 209 0.11 -6.54 9.83
CA ALA A 209 -0.83 -6.95 10.86
C ALA A 209 -1.61 -8.21 10.45
N ILE A 210 -1.59 -9.23 11.29
CA ILE A 210 -2.39 -10.47 11.10
C ILE A 210 -3.66 -10.32 11.92
N LYS A 211 -4.83 -10.47 11.28
CA LYS A 211 -6.13 -10.45 11.97
C LYS A 211 -6.33 -11.73 12.76
N GLN A 212 -6.61 -11.58 14.05
CA GLN A 212 -6.83 -12.68 15.01
C GLN A 212 -8.25 -13.25 14.96
#